data_9c8ac7c72de08592ded665e687276774
#
_entry.id   9c8ac7c72de08592ded665e687276774
#
_cell.length_a   1.000
_cell.length_b   1.000
_cell.length_c   1.000
_cell.angle_alpha   90.00
_cell.angle_beta   90.00
_cell.angle_gamma   90.00
#
_symmetry.space_group_name_H-M   'P 1'
#
loop_
_entity.id
_entity.type
_entity.pdbx_description
1 polymer ?
#
loop_
_entity_poly.entity_id
_entity_poly.type
_entity_poly.pdbx_seq_one_letter_code
_entity_poly.pdbx_strand_id
1 'polypeptide(L)'
;MSLAAPGHPPYDWPDWGRHRRSPSPLQSHLRLLSLPQMNKADLVNLVAARTELTKTDVSMVVDAAIETIIDSVVEGKKVSILGFGSFEPRERSARQGLNPKTGEKIAIPAKRVPAFTAGKMFKDRVQG
;
A
#
# COMPACT_ATOMS: atom_id res chain seq x y z
N MET A 1 20.92 -5.39 -10.59
CA MET A 1 20.45 -5.86 -10.49
C MET A 1 19.72 -6.15 -10.29
N SER A 2 19.32 -6.12 -10.16
CA SER A 2 18.69 -6.44 -9.94
C SER A 2 18.03 -7.00 -9.85
N LEU A 3 17.87 -7.06 -9.48
CA LEU A 3 17.24 -7.54 -9.28
C LEU A 3 16.16 -7.65 -9.60
N ALA A 4 16.05 -7.13 -10.18
CA ALA A 4 14.86 -7.30 -10.54
C ALA A 4 14.47 -8.43 -10.69
N ALA A 5 14.37 -8.66 -10.06
CA ALA A 5 14.17 -9.86 -9.96
C ALA A 5 13.22 -10.46 -10.82
N PRO A 6 13.51 -11.59 -11.22
CA PRO A 6 12.53 -12.41 -11.84
C PRO A 6 11.34 -12.45 -10.92
N GLY A 7 10.21 -12.46 -11.41
CA GLY A 7 9.05 -12.38 -10.60
C GLY A 7 8.59 -11.00 -10.32
N HIS A 8 9.31 -10.04 -10.84
CA HIS A 8 8.82 -8.67 -10.77
C HIS A 8 7.46 -8.61 -11.45
N PRO A 9 6.46 -8.02 -10.78
CA PRO A 9 5.14 -7.99 -11.39
C PRO A 9 5.13 -7.19 -12.66
N PRO A 10 4.18 -7.45 -13.52
CA PRO A 10 4.10 -6.71 -14.77
C PRO A 10 3.72 -5.25 -14.59
N TYR A 11 3.18 -4.89 -13.46
CA TYR A 11 2.87 -3.49 -13.22
C TYR A 11 4.10 -2.80 -12.67
N ASP A 12 4.12 -1.52 -12.85
CA ASP A 12 5.27 -0.72 -12.46
C ASP A 12 5.25 -0.43 -10.97
N TRP A 13 6.14 -1.05 -10.26
CA TRP A 13 6.27 -0.81 -8.84
C TRP A 13 7.07 0.45 -8.60
N PRO A 14 6.82 1.12 -7.51
CA PRO A 14 7.69 2.22 -7.14
C PRO A 14 9.13 1.72 -7.04
N ASP A 15 10.04 2.59 -7.41
CA ASP A 15 11.43 2.21 -7.44
C ASP A 15 12.00 1.89 -6.08
N TRP A 16 11.33 2.34 -5.02
CA TRP A 16 11.86 2.08 -3.70
C TRP A 16 12.09 0.59 -3.46
N GLY A 17 11.32 -0.27 -4.09
CA GLY A 17 11.52 -1.70 -3.92
C GLY A 17 12.58 -2.26 -4.82
N ARG A 18 12.81 -1.63 -5.96
CA ARG A 18 13.74 -2.15 -6.92
C ARG A 18 15.16 -1.74 -6.65
N HIS A 19 15.33 -0.57 -6.15
CA HIS A 19 16.66 -0.07 -5.91
C HIS A 19 17.35 -0.72 -4.76
N ARG A 20 16.61 -1.43 -3.91
CA ARG A 20 17.26 -2.08 -2.84
C ARG A 20 17.92 -3.30 -3.33
N ARG A 21 19.18 -3.49 -2.99
CA ARG A 21 19.76 -4.70 -3.24
C ARG A 21 19.06 -5.69 -2.45
N SER A 22 18.82 -6.86 -2.95
CA SER A 22 18.27 -7.93 -2.17
C SER A 22 19.27 -8.32 -1.12
N PRO A 23 19.01 -8.07 0.13
CA PRO A 23 19.93 -8.58 1.16
C PRO A 23 19.81 -10.08 1.23
N SER A 24 20.78 -10.70 1.92
CA SER A 24 20.66 -12.11 2.17
C SER A 24 19.37 -12.39 2.93
N PRO A 25 18.83 -13.59 2.84
CA PRO A 25 17.58 -13.89 3.55
C PRO A 25 17.67 -13.59 5.03
N LEU A 26 18.81 -13.84 5.64
CA LEU A 26 18.98 -13.55 7.04
C LEU A 26 18.92 -12.05 7.31
N GLN A 27 19.56 -11.26 6.49
CA GLN A 27 19.55 -9.82 6.66
C GLN A 27 18.16 -9.24 6.42
N SER A 28 17.44 -9.77 5.46
CA SER A 28 16.06 -9.33 5.22
C SER A 28 15.21 -9.57 6.43
N HIS A 29 15.34 -10.74 7.02
CA HIS A 29 14.57 -11.09 8.18
C HIS A 29 14.91 -10.18 9.36
N LEU A 30 16.17 -9.93 9.59
CA LEU A 30 16.59 -9.07 10.68
C LEU A 30 16.10 -7.64 10.47
N ARG A 31 16.13 -7.16 9.24
CA ARG A 31 15.63 -5.82 8.97
C ARG A 31 14.16 -5.69 9.29
N LEU A 32 13.38 -6.68 8.90
CA LEU A 32 11.95 -6.66 9.20
C LEU A 32 11.70 -6.65 10.70
N LEU A 33 12.49 -7.41 11.44
CA LEU A 33 12.32 -7.43 12.88
C LEU A 33 12.72 -6.13 13.54
N SER A 34 13.64 -5.39 12.95
CA SER A 34 14.12 -4.15 13.53
C SER A 34 13.37 -2.93 13.05
N LEU A 35 12.49 -3.05 12.05
CA LEU A 35 11.73 -1.92 11.57
C LEU A 35 10.65 -1.55 12.58
N PRO A 36 10.57 -0.28 12.94
CA PRO A 36 9.47 0.15 13.80
C PRO A 36 8.15 -0.03 13.05
N GLN A 37 7.15 -0.42 13.78
CA GLN A 37 5.83 -0.63 13.21
C GLN A 37 4.81 0.12 14.04
N MET A 38 3.79 0.60 13.34
CA MET A 38 2.70 1.29 13.98
C MET A 38 1.40 0.67 13.49
N ASN A 39 0.60 0.18 14.40
CA ASN A 39 -0.70 -0.37 14.03
C ASN A 39 -1.78 0.68 14.28
N LYS A 40 -3.05 0.31 14.05
CA LYS A 40 -4.14 1.25 14.22
C LYS A 40 -4.24 1.77 15.65
N ALA A 41 -4.00 0.91 16.63
CA ALA A 41 -4.08 1.34 18.02
C ALA A 41 -3.02 2.39 18.33
N ASP A 42 -1.82 2.20 17.81
CA ASP A 42 -0.76 3.20 18.00
C ASP A 42 -1.11 4.51 17.32
N LEU A 43 -1.68 4.43 16.12
CA LEU A 43 -2.11 5.62 15.42
C LEU A 43 -3.16 6.38 16.22
N VAL A 44 -4.15 5.67 16.75
CA VAL A 44 -5.21 6.27 17.55
C VAL A 44 -4.61 6.97 18.76
N ASN A 45 -3.67 6.34 19.44
CA ASN A 45 -3.04 6.93 20.61
C ASN A 45 -2.32 8.23 20.25
N LEU A 46 -1.59 8.24 19.17
CA LEU A 46 -0.85 9.43 18.76
C LEU A 46 -1.78 10.54 18.29
N VAL A 47 -2.84 10.20 17.58
CA VAL A 47 -3.78 11.22 17.15
C VAL A 47 -4.52 11.80 18.35
N ALA A 48 -4.87 10.97 19.32
CA ALA A 48 -5.53 11.46 20.52
C ALA A 48 -4.64 12.45 21.24
N ALA A 49 -3.35 12.17 21.33
CA ALA A 49 -2.40 13.07 21.95
C ALA A 49 -2.29 14.40 21.23
N ARG A 50 -2.39 14.37 19.89
CA ARG A 50 -2.27 15.59 19.08
C ARG A 50 -3.52 16.45 19.12
N THR A 51 -4.68 15.83 19.30
CA THR A 51 -5.96 16.53 19.19
C THR A 51 -6.59 16.78 20.55
N GLU A 52 -6.04 16.20 21.60
CA GLU A 52 -6.60 16.28 22.94
C GLU A 52 -8.01 15.69 23.03
N LEU A 53 -8.34 14.83 22.10
CA LEU A 53 -9.59 14.07 22.14
C LEU A 53 -9.34 12.75 22.86
N THR A 54 -10.43 12.11 23.27
CA THR A 54 -10.31 10.81 23.90
C THR A 54 -9.93 9.75 22.87
N LYS A 55 -9.31 8.69 23.33
CA LYS A 55 -8.95 7.60 22.44
C LYS A 55 -10.19 6.97 21.82
N THR A 56 -11.28 6.90 22.57
CA THR A 56 -12.53 6.35 22.05
C THR A 56 -13.05 7.19 20.89
N ASP A 57 -13.07 8.50 21.06
CA ASP A 57 -13.55 9.38 19.98
C ASP A 57 -12.65 9.30 18.76
N VAL A 58 -11.33 9.31 18.99
CA VAL A 58 -10.37 9.21 17.89
C VAL A 58 -10.52 7.89 17.15
N SER A 59 -10.70 6.80 17.90
CA SER A 59 -10.89 5.49 17.26
C SER A 59 -12.11 5.48 16.36
N MET A 60 -13.20 6.09 16.82
CA MET A 60 -14.41 6.17 16.00
C MET A 60 -14.20 7.00 14.75
N VAL A 61 -13.50 8.11 14.88
CA VAL A 61 -13.24 8.98 13.74
C VAL A 61 -12.31 8.29 12.73
N VAL A 62 -11.27 7.66 13.21
CA VAL A 62 -10.32 6.96 12.35
C VAL A 62 -11.02 5.83 11.61
N ASP A 63 -11.80 5.04 12.32
CA ASP A 63 -12.53 3.95 11.68
C ASP A 63 -13.50 4.46 10.64
N ALA A 64 -14.23 5.52 10.96
CA ALA A 64 -15.18 6.10 10.02
C ALA A 64 -14.49 6.65 8.79
N ALA A 65 -13.33 7.28 8.98
CA ALA A 65 -12.57 7.81 7.85
C ALA A 65 -12.11 6.69 6.93
N ILE A 66 -11.57 5.63 7.50
CA ILE A 66 -11.08 4.51 6.71
C ILE A 66 -12.22 3.83 5.96
N GLU A 67 -13.34 3.59 6.64
CA GLU A 67 -14.48 2.97 5.98
C GLU A 67 -15.05 3.84 4.88
N THR A 68 -15.08 5.13 5.09
CA THR A 68 -15.59 6.06 4.08
C THR A 68 -14.70 6.02 2.84
N ILE A 69 -13.39 5.96 3.04
CA ILE A 69 -12.46 5.85 1.92
C ILE A 69 -12.68 4.54 1.18
N ILE A 70 -12.80 3.44 1.93
CA ILE A 70 -13.03 2.14 1.32
C ILE A 70 -14.33 2.13 0.51
N ASP A 71 -15.40 2.62 1.08
CA ASP A 71 -16.69 2.65 0.41
C ASP A 71 -16.63 3.49 -0.86
N SER A 72 -15.95 4.62 -0.80
CA SER A 72 -15.84 5.50 -1.96
C SER A 72 -15.08 4.83 -3.10
N VAL A 73 -14.00 4.14 -2.77
CA VAL A 73 -13.20 3.44 -3.77
C VAL A 73 -14.00 2.26 -4.34
N VAL A 74 -14.76 1.58 -3.50
CA VAL A 74 -15.62 0.49 -3.97
C VAL A 74 -16.64 1.00 -4.98
N GLU A 75 -17.15 2.22 -4.77
CA GLU A 75 -18.09 2.83 -5.69
C GLU A 75 -17.45 3.34 -6.97
N GLY A 76 -16.14 3.27 -7.07
CA GLY A 76 -15.43 3.74 -8.25
C GLY A 76 -14.95 5.17 -8.18
N LYS A 77 -14.99 5.77 -7.01
CA LYS A 77 -14.57 7.16 -6.86
C LYS A 77 -13.12 7.24 -6.47
N LYS A 78 -12.50 8.35 -6.84
CA LYS A 78 -11.15 8.65 -6.43
C LYS A 78 -11.21 9.56 -5.20
N VAL A 79 -10.52 9.19 -4.15
CA VAL A 79 -10.46 9.98 -2.93
C VAL A 79 -9.11 10.66 -2.86
N SER A 80 -9.10 11.96 -3.03
CA SER A 80 -7.86 12.75 -2.98
C SER A 80 -7.81 13.53 -1.68
N ILE A 81 -6.69 13.40 -0.97
CA ILE A 81 -6.47 14.11 0.28
C ILE A 81 -5.26 14.99 0.08
N LEU A 82 -5.49 16.29 0.14
CA LEU A 82 -4.44 17.25 -0.13
C LEU A 82 -3.28 17.07 0.85
N GLY A 83 -2.08 17.01 0.33
CA GLY A 83 -0.90 16.85 1.17
C GLY A 83 -0.59 15.43 1.57
N PHE A 84 -1.46 14.49 1.21
CA PHE A 84 -1.26 13.09 1.58
C PHE A 84 -1.17 12.20 0.35
N GLY A 85 -2.21 12.16 -0.44
CA GLY A 85 -2.23 11.32 -1.63
C GLY A 85 -3.64 11.04 -2.06
N SER A 86 -3.78 10.03 -2.90
CA SER A 86 -5.10 9.68 -3.39
C SER A 86 -5.28 8.17 -3.41
N PHE A 87 -6.50 7.77 -3.19
CA PHE A 87 -6.94 6.37 -3.27
C PHE A 87 -7.87 6.24 -4.45
N GLU A 88 -7.65 5.26 -5.28
CA GLU A 88 -8.49 5.08 -6.45
C GLU A 88 -8.59 3.62 -6.82
N PRO A 89 -9.69 3.22 -7.45
CA PRO A 89 -9.76 1.87 -7.99
C PRO A 89 -8.98 1.83 -9.29
N ARG A 90 -8.24 0.76 -9.50
CA ARG A 90 -7.57 0.52 -10.76
C ARG A 90 -8.06 -0.78 -11.32
N GLU A 91 -8.31 -0.76 -12.62
CA GLU A 91 -8.72 -1.97 -13.29
C GLU A 91 -7.52 -2.64 -13.90
N ARG A 92 -7.46 -3.93 -13.69
CA ARG A 92 -6.46 -4.74 -14.36
C ARG A 92 -7.17 -5.51 -15.43
N SER A 93 -6.66 -5.36 -16.67
CA SER A 93 -7.24 -6.06 -17.80
C SER A 93 -7.08 -7.56 -17.67
N ALA A 94 -8.01 -8.29 -18.24
CA ALA A 94 -7.88 -9.73 -18.36
C ALA A 94 -6.64 -10.04 -19.20
N ARG A 95 -5.94 -11.09 -18.84
CA ARG A 95 -4.74 -11.47 -19.55
C ARG A 95 -4.54 -12.97 -19.41
N GLN A 96 -3.61 -13.50 -20.17
CA GLN A 96 -3.23 -14.90 -20.06
C GLN A 96 -1.97 -15.03 -19.24
N GLY A 97 -1.96 -15.99 -18.36
CA GLY A 97 -0.80 -16.32 -17.59
C GLY A 97 -0.46 -17.77 -17.75
N LEU A 98 0.59 -18.21 -17.08
CA LEU A 98 1.00 -19.60 -17.11
C LEU A 98 0.89 -20.16 -15.71
N ASN A 99 0.40 -21.39 -15.64
CA ASN A 99 0.40 -22.12 -14.39
C ASN A 99 1.83 -22.58 -14.12
N PRO A 100 2.47 -22.11 -13.07
CA PRO A 100 3.87 -22.47 -12.82
C PRO A 100 4.09 -23.95 -12.57
N LYS A 101 3.05 -24.68 -12.18
CA LYS A 101 3.20 -26.11 -11.91
C LYS A 101 3.07 -26.95 -13.16
N THR A 102 2.18 -26.58 -14.05
CA THR A 102 1.89 -27.40 -15.22
C THR A 102 2.33 -26.77 -16.52
N GLY A 103 2.62 -25.47 -16.51
CA GLY A 103 2.97 -24.76 -17.72
C GLY A 103 1.79 -24.46 -18.63
N GLU A 104 0.59 -24.77 -18.19
CA GLU A 104 -0.60 -24.52 -18.97
C GLU A 104 -0.98 -23.05 -18.94
N LYS A 105 -1.56 -22.60 -20.04
CA LYS A 105 -2.06 -21.24 -20.10
C LYS A 105 -3.36 -21.14 -19.30
N ILE A 106 -3.46 -20.13 -18.48
CA ILE A 106 -4.67 -19.89 -17.72
C ILE A 106 -5.14 -18.47 -18.00
N ALA A 107 -6.43 -18.27 -17.93
CA ALA A 107 -7.01 -16.95 -18.11
C ALA A 107 -7.05 -16.26 -16.76
N ILE A 108 -6.49 -15.06 -16.70
CA ILE A 108 -6.56 -14.23 -15.50
C ILE A 108 -7.63 -13.19 -15.77
N PRO A 109 -8.75 -13.23 -15.03
CA PRO A 109 -9.85 -12.33 -15.33
C PRO A 109 -9.50 -10.89 -14.95
N ALA A 110 -10.19 -9.96 -15.58
CA ALA A 110 -10.08 -8.56 -15.21
C ALA A 110 -10.63 -8.38 -13.81
N LYS A 111 -10.02 -7.47 -13.05
CA LYS A 111 -10.52 -7.17 -11.72
C LYS A 111 -10.12 -5.75 -11.32
N ARG A 112 -10.82 -5.23 -10.35
CA ARG A 112 -10.50 -3.92 -9.79
C ARG A 112 -9.75 -4.10 -8.49
N VAL A 113 -8.75 -3.28 -8.31
CA VAL A 113 -7.95 -3.29 -7.09
C VAL A 113 -7.81 -1.88 -6.58
N PRO A 114 -7.74 -1.69 -5.27
CA PRO A 114 -7.47 -0.35 -4.74
C PRO A 114 -6.01 0.00 -4.95
N ALA A 115 -5.75 1.27 -5.18
CA ALA A 115 -4.38 1.75 -5.32
C ALA A 115 -4.24 3.07 -4.59
N PHE A 116 -3.09 3.26 -3.99
CA PHE A 116 -2.76 4.50 -3.31
C PHE A 116 -1.59 5.15 -4.02
N THR A 117 -1.72 6.45 -4.32
CA THR A 117 -0.64 7.22 -4.91
C THR A 117 -0.28 8.32 -3.93
N ALA A 118 0.95 8.34 -3.47
CA ALA A 118 1.40 9.36 -2.54
C ALA A 118 1.44 10.72 -3.22
N GLY A 119 1.01 11.74 -2.51
CA GLY A 119 1.10 13.09 -3.01
C GLY A 119 2.52 13.62 -2.94
N LYS A 120 2.75 14.73 -3.62
CA LYS A 120 4.09 15.31 -3.68
C LYS A 120 4.61 15.66 -2.30
N MET A 121 3.79 16.28 -1.48
CA MET A 121 4.22 16.67 -0.14
C MET A 121 4.60 15.47 0.70
N PHE A 122 3.84 14.39 0.58
CA PHE A 122 4.16 13.18 1.30
C PHE A 122 5.49 12.61 0.84
N LYS A 123 5.68 12.53 -0.48
CA LYS A 123 6.93 12.02 -1.03
C LYS A 123 8.12 12.84 -0.58
N ASP A 124 7.98 14.16 -0.64
CA ASP A 124 9.06 15.05 -0.27
C ASP A 124 9.46 14.87 1.20
N ARG A 125 8.48 14.72 2.07
CA ARG A 125 8.77 14.55 3.48
C ARG A 125 9.43 13.21 3.79
N VAL A 126 9.09 12.18 3.03
CA VAL A 126 9.72 10.87 3.22
C VAL A 126 11.14 10.88 2.70
N GLN A 127 11.37 11.55 1.60
CA GLN A 127 12.70 11.61 1.02
C GLN A 127 13.66 12.49 1.82
N GLY A 128 13.11 13.35 2.64
CA GLY A 128 13.90 14.22 3.46
C GLY A 128 14.27 15.46 2.76
#